data_ff9ef32438d8a541034cbd2b321cbe0e
#
_entry.id   ff9ef32438d8a541034cbd2b321cbe0e
#
_cell.length_a   1.000
_cell.length_b   1.000
_cell.length_c   1.000
_cell.angle_alpha   90.00
_cell.angle_beta   90.00
_cell.angle_gamma   90.00
#
_symmetry.space_group_name_H-M   'P 1'
#
loop_
_entity.id
_entity.type
_entity.pdbx_description
1 polymer ?
#
loop_
_entity_poly.entity_id
_entity_poly.type
_entity_poly.pdbx_seq_one_letter_code
_entity_poly.pdbx_strand_id
1 'polypeptide(L)'
;MYTCLLAYMLTFSFMKIVFSGSIAYDYLMTFPGHFKEFIHPEKMESLSLSFLVDSLTRHYGGTAPNIAYSHALLGGKPALIGTAGEDFNDYRQWLESKGVDTKSVKQISGKMTASFFANTDKANLQIASFYPGAMAHAAEVRLHDLGYKPDLVVISPDDPLAMRNRIRECVELQIPYLYDPSQQLVRVGVEDIREGVESAKMIVVNDYEAHIIQDRIGLSEADMVKMGKLLIVTRGKDGATVYADGQRVEIPIFPTDTILDPTGTGDAFRGGFLRGLALGLGWEVSGRMGALAATYCLEKSGTQNHAYTRGEFVNRFRKVFDDRGKLDLLLK
;
A
#
# COMPACT_ATOMS: atom_id res chain seq x y z
N MET A 1 -15.87 21.55 -24.26
CA MET A 1 -15.79 20.80 -22.99
C MET A 1 -15.73 19.28 -23.18
N TYR A 2 -16.34 18.68 -24.20
CA TYR A 2 -16.30 17.24 -24.50
C TYR A 2 -14.98 16.72 -25.09
N THR A 3 -14.21 17.56 -25.77
CA THR A 3 -12.94 17.19 -26.41
C THR A 3 -11.78 16.96 -25.43
N CYS A 4 -11.83 17.56 -24.24
CA CYS A 4 -10.79 17.37 -23.21
C CYS A 4 -10.93 16.01 -22.48
N LEU A 5 -12.17 15.52 -22.31
CA LEU A 5 -12.43 14.21 -21.69
C LEU A 5 -11.99 13.04 -22.58
N LEU A 6 -12.22 13.14 -23.90
CA LEU A 6 -11.79 12.08 -24.85
C LEU A 6 -10.27 11.97 -24.97
N ALA A 7 -9.54 13.09 -24.93
CA ALA A 7 -8.08 13.10 -24.95
C ALA A 7 -7.50 12.48 -23.66
N TYR A 8 -8.19 12.65 -22.52
CA TYR A 8 -7.79 12.04 -21.25
C TYR A 8 -8.03 10.51 -21.24
N MET A 9 -9.08 10.03 -21.94
CA MET A 9 -9.42 8.59 -21.95
C MET A 9 -8.50 7.74 -22.84
N LEU A 10 -7.83 8.29 -23.85
CA LEU A 10 -6.96 7.54 -24.77
C LEU A 10 -5.53 7.31 -24.25
N THR A 11 -5.11 7.99 -23.16
CA THR A 11 -3.75 7.90 -22.60
C THR A 11 -3.62 6.97 -21.41
N PHE A 12 -4.71 6.49 -20.83
CA PHE A 12 -4.70 5.74 -19.56
C PHE A 12 -4.18 4.29 -19.66
N SER A 13 -4.18 3.68 -20.85
CA SER A 13 -3.74 2.27 -21.01
C SER A 13 -2.25 2.05 -20.68
N PHE A 14 -1.45 3.13 -20.63
CA PHE A 14 0.00 3.08 -20.42
C PHE A 14 0.49 3.97 -19.28
N MET A 15 -0.37 4.31 -18.31
CA MET A 15 0.02 5.15 -17.18
C MET A 15 1.23 4.55 -16.46
N LYS A 16 2.33 5.30 -16.42
CA LYS A 16 3.57 4.94 -15.72
C LYS A 16 3.44 5.33 -14.27
N ILE A 17 3.12 4.35 -13.43
CA ILE A 17 2.99 4.55 -11.97
C ILE A 17 4.26 4.08 -11.28
N VAL A 18 4.85 4.96 -10.47
CA VAL A 18 5.98 4.65 -9.61
C VAL A 18 5.47 4.52 -8.17
N PHE A 19 5.83 3.43 -7.52
CA PHE A 19 5.47 3.13 -6.14
C PHE A 19 6.69 3.36 -5.25
N SER A 20 6.60 4.33 -4.36
CA SER A 20 7.60 4.67 -3.35
C SER A 20 7.08 4.28 -1.97
N GLY A 21 7.87 3.54 -1.23
CA GLY A 21 7.52 3.07 0.12
C GLY A 21 8.48 1.98 0.57
N SER A 22 8.30 1.52 1.80
CA SER A 22 9.13 0.48 2.39
C SER A 22 9.13 -0.80 1.56
N ILE A 23 10.30 -1.41 1.41
CA ILE A 23 10.51 -2.77 0.94
C ILE A 23 10.95 -3.58 2.15
N ALA A 24 10.23 -4.63 2.52
CA ALA A 24 10.47 -5.33 3.78
C ALA A 24 10.22 -6.83 3.68
N TYR A 25 10.74 -7.56 4.66
CA TYR A 25 10.33 -8.92 4.97
C TYR A 25 9.51 -8.94 6.25
N ASP A 26 8.50 -9.82 6.30
CA ASP A 26 7.71 -10.09 7.49
C ASP A 26 8.09 -11.48 8.02
N TYR A 27 8.71 -11.53 9.20
CA TYR A 27 9.05 -12.74 9.93
C TYR A 27 8.02 -12.98 11.01
N LEU A 28 7.16 -13.97 10.77
CA LEU A 28 6.06 -14.30 11.68
C LEU A 28 6.39 -15.60 12.43
N MET A 29 6.32 -15.51 13.75
CA MET A 29 6.59 -16.60 14.67
C MET A 29 5.34 -16.94 15.49
N THR A 30 5.14 -18.21 15.79
CA THR A 30 4.05 -18.67 16.65
C THR A 30 4.63 -19.23 17.94
N PHE A 31 4.22 -18.64 19.07
CA PHE A 31 4.57 -19.13 20.40
C PHE A 31 3.45 -20.02 20.94
N PRO A 32 3.76 -21.30 21.32
CA PRO A 32 2.75 -22.29 21.74
C PRO A 32 2.29 -22.11 23.19
N GLY A 33 2.48 -20.96 23.80
CA GLY A 33 2.08 -20.60 25.17
C GLY A 33 1.32 -19.29 25.21
N HIS A 34 1.28 -18.68 26.38
CA HIS A 34 0.72 -17.35 26.62
C HIS A 34 1.80 -16.42 27.19
N PHE A 35 2.05 -15.27 26.58
CA PHE A 35 3.06 -14.31 27.05
C PHE A 35 2.84 -13.87 28.50
N LYS A 36 1.57 -13.74 28.93
CA LYS A 36 1.21 -13.39 30.31
C LYS A 36 1.75 -14.33 31.37
N GLU A 37 2.12 -15.57 31.02
CA GLU A 37 2.70 -16.55 31.94
C GLU A 37 4.19 -16.31 32.19
N PHE A 38 4.84 -15.53 31.33
CA PHE A 38 6.28 -15.26 31.35
C PHE A 38 6.59 -13.79 31.68
N ILE A 39 5.68 -12.86 31.39
CA ILE A 39 5.88 -11.44 31.61
C ILE A 39 5.26 -11.06 32.96
N HIS A 40 6.11 -10.81 33.97
CA HIS A 40 5.75 -10.43 35.30
C HIS A 40 6.02 -8.95 35.54
N PRO A 41 4.99 -8.09 35.68
CA PRO A 41 5.18 -6.63 35.85
C PRO A 41 6.12 -6.26 37.00
N GLU A 42 6.12 -7.04 38.08
CA GLU A 42 6.97 -6.83 39.25
C GLU A 42 8.46 -7.17 39.03
N LYS A 43 8.83 -7.78 37.90
CA LYS A 43 10.19 -8.18 37.54
C LYS A 43 10.72 -7.46 36.30
N MET A 44 10.12 -6.35 35.90
CA MET A 44 10.49 -5.64 34.66
C MET A 44 11.93 -5.10 34.67
N GLU A 45 12.49 -4.77 35.86
CA GLU A 45 13.87 -4.25 35.99
C GLU A 45 14.95 -5.27 35.63
N SER A 46 14.62 -6.56 35.68
CA SER A 46 15.57 -7.67 35.37
C SER A 46 15.03 -8.60 34.28
N LEU A 47 14.20 -8.07 33.39
CA LEU A 47 13.51 -8.86 32.39
C LEU A 47 14.50 -9.44 31.37
N SER A 48 14.59 -10.79 31.33
CA SER A 48 15.26 -11.53 30.27
C SER A 48 14.35 -12.68 29.86
N LEU A 49 13.78 -12.60 28.66
CA LEU A 49 12.81 -13.58 28.17
C LEU A 49 13.34 -14.25 26.91
N SER A 50 13.14 -15.56 26.84
CA SER A 50 13.39 -16.36 25.65
C SER A 50 12.16 -17.22 25.38
N PHE A 51 11.64 -17.12 24.15
CA PHE A 51 10.48 -17.91 23.74
C PHE A 51 10.91 -18.97 22.72
N LEU A 52 10.60 -20.23 23.03
CA LEU A 52 10.72 -21.30 22.04
C LEU A 52 9.47 -21.27 21.17
N VAL A 53 9.66 -20.99 19.88
CA VAL A 53 8.57 -20.87 18.90
C VAL A 53 8.39 -22.15 18.10
N ASP A 54 7.14 -22.46 17.73
CA ASP A 54 6.80 -23.65 16.95
C ASP A 54 6.99 -23.44 15.45
N SER A 55 6.88 -22.19 15.00
CA SER A 55 6.99 -21.87 13.58
C SER A 55 7.69 -20.53 13.37
N LEU A 56 8.38 -20.45 12.23
CA LEU A 56 8.90 -19.21 11.67
C LEU A 56 8.61 -19.21 10.18
N THR A 57 7.87 -18.22 9.71
CA THR A 57 7.63 -18.00 8.29
C THR A 57 8.18 -16.65 7.89
N ARG A 58 8.78 -16.58 6.69
CA ARG A 58 9.20 -15.33 6.05
C ARG A 58 8.28 -15.04 4.88
N HIS A 59 7.65 -13.90 4.91
CA HIS A 59 6.84 -13.38 3.81
C HIS A 59 7.52 -12.18 3.16
N TYR A 60 7.27 -12.00 1.87
CA TYR A 60 7.56 -10.77 1.18
C TYR A 60 6.55 -9.71 1.64
N GLY A 61 7.04 -8.49 1.93
CA GLY A 61 6.24 -7.42 2.51
C GLY A 61 6.77 -6.05 2.12
N GLY A 62 6.34 -5.05 2.87
CA GLY A 62 6.58 -3.64 2.55
C GLY A 62 5.47 -3.05 1.69
N THR A 63 5.10 -1.80 1.98
CA THR A 63 3.90 -1.18 1.41
C THR A 63 3.98 -1.01 -0.10
N ALA A 64 5.08 -0.47 -0.62
CA ALA A 64 5.22 -0.24 -2.06
C ALA A 64 5.19 -1.55 -2.88
N PRO A 65 5.94 -2.61 -2.54
CA PRO A 65 5.85 -3.89 -3.24
C PRO A 65 4.47 -4.54 -3.15
N ASN A 66 3.78 -4.44 -2.00
CA ASN A 66 2.43 -5.02 -1.83
C ASN A 66 1.42 -4.38 -2.78
N ILE A 67 1.43 -3.05 -2.88
CA ILE A 67 0.56 -2.29 -3.79
C ILE A 67 0.92 -2.62 -5.25
N ALA A 68 2.22 -2.60 -5.57
CA ALA A 68 2.73 -2.89 -6.91
C ALA A 68 2.40 -4.33 -7.35
N TYR A 69 2.52 -5.31 -6.45
CA TYR A 69 2.17 -6.70 -6.69
C TYR A 69 0.69 -6.84 -7.11
N SER A 70 -0.23 -6.30 -6.33
CA SER A 70 -1.67 -6.35 -6.62
C SER A 70 -2.03 -5.61 -7.91
N HIS A 71 -1.34 -4.48 -8.20
CA HIS A 71 -1.48 -3.77 -9.47
C HIS A 71 -0.98 -4.60 -10.66
N ALA A 72 0.14 -5.31 -10.51
CA ALA A 72 0.74 -6.15 -11.54
C ALA A 72 -0.11 -7.39 -11.85
N LEU A 73 -0.73 -8.05 -10.85
CA LEU A 73 -1.64 -9.17 -11.06
C LEU A 73 -2.79 -8.82 -12.01
N LEU A 74 -3.20 -7.55 -12.05
CA LEU A 74 -4.23 -7.03 -12.93
C LEU A 74 -3.66 -6.51 -14.28
N GLY A 75 -2.43 -6.90 -14.62
CA GLY A 75 -1.78 -6.55 -15.89
C GLY A 75 -1.22 -5.13 -15.94
N GLY A 76 -1.04 -4.47 -14.78
CA GLY A 76 -0.28 -3.23 -14.67
C GLY A 76 1.22 -3.46 -14.85
N LYS A 77 1.95 -2.37 -15.09
CA LYS A 77 3.43 -2.36 -15.17
C LYS A 77 3.98 -1.38 -14.15
N PRO A 78 3.89 -1.70 -12.85
CA PRO A 78 4.38 -0.83 -11.80
C PRO A 78 5.90 -0.81 -11.76
N ALA A 79 6.48 0.35 -11.43
CA ALA A 79 7.89 0.48 -11.10
C ALA A 79 8.04 0.81 -9.62
N LEU A 80 9.03 0.20 -8.96
CA LEU A 80 9.38 0.50 -7.58
C LEU A 80 10.55 1.48 -7.51
N ILE A 81 10.48 2.39 -6.55
CA ILE A 81 11.60 3.22 -6.11
C ILE A 81 11.74 3.09 -4.60
N GLY A 82 12.93 2.79 -4.13
CA GLY A 82 13.21 2.60 -2.70
C GLY A 82 14.57 1.95 -2.46
N THR A 83 14.75 1.41 -1.27
CA THR A 83 15.99 0.74 -0.87
C THR A 83 15.73 -0.66 -0.33
N ALA A 84 16.66 -1.56 -0.58
CA ALA A 84 16.67 -2.91 -0.06
C ALA A 84 18.10 -3.32 0.34
N GLY A 85 18.25 -4.35 1.13
CA GLY A 85 19.53 -4.87 1.59
C GLY A 85 20.16 -5.88 0.62
N GLU A 86 21.29 -6.47 1.05
CA GLU A 86 22.03 -7.48 0.28
C GLU A 86 21.22 -8.78 0.10
N ASP A 87 20.24 -9.02 0.93
CA ASP A 87 19.33 -10.17 0.93
C ASP A 87 18.14 -10.03 -0.04
N PHE A 88 18.08 -8.98 -0.85
CA PHE A 88 16.93 -8.68 -1.69
C PHE A 88 16.82 -9.51 -2.97
N ASN A 89 17.83 -10.27 -3.37
CA ASN A 89 17.89 -10.90 -4.69
C ASN A 89 16.71 -11.84 -4.99
N ASP A 90 16.33 -12.71 -4.04
CA ASP A 90 15.19 -13.62 -4.22
C ASP A 90 13.86 -12.85 -4.33
N TYR A 91 13.72 -11.80 -3.51
CA TYR A 91 12.53 -10.95 -3.55
C TYR A 91 12.47 -10.13 -4.86
N ARG A 92 13.60 -9.62 -5.34
CA ARG A 92 13.70 -8.96 -6.65
C ARG A 92 13.20 -9.89 -7.76
N GLN A 93 13.71 -11.11 -7.82
CA GLN A 93 13.30 -12.10 -8.82
C GLN A 93 11.80 -12.41 -8.73
N TRP A 94 11.26 -12.53 -7.51
CA TRP A 94 9.83 -12.72 -7.30
C TRP A 94 9.02 -11.56 -7.89
N LEU A 95 9.33 -10.33 -7.54
CA LEU A 95 8.64 -9.13 -8.03
C LEU A 95 8.72 -9.00 -9.55
N GLU A 96 9.90 -9.21 -10.13
CA GLU A 96 10.12 -9.16 -11.57
C GLU A 96 9.35 -10.28 -12.30
N SER A 97 9.23 -11.47 -11.70
CA SER A 97 8.41 -12.56 -12.22
C SER A 97 6.91 -12.22 -12.28
N LYS A 98 6.47 -11.23 -11.48
CA LYS A 98 5.10 -10.70 -11.47
C LYS A 98 4.92 -9.47 -12.36
N GLY A 99 5.98 -9.01 -13.04
CA GLY A 99 5.94 -7.85 -13.93
C GLY A 99 6.15 -6.52 -13.24
N VAL A 100 6.71 -6.51 -12.04
CA VAL A 100 7.12 -5.29 -11.31
C VAL A 100 8.53 -4.89 -11.74
N ASP A 101 8.73 -3.66 -12.16
CA ASP A 101 10.07 -3.11 -12.48
C ASP A 101 10.78 -2.69 -11.18
N THR A 102 11.91 -3.33 -10.88
CA THR A 102 12.72 -3.09 -9.68
C THR A 102 14.02 -2.34 -9.96
N LYS A 103 14.24 -1.83 -11.17
CA LYS A 103 15.51 -1.18 -11.58
C LYS A 103 15.91 -0.01 -10.72
N SER A 104 14.93 0.73 -10.18
CA SER A 104 15.15 1.89 -9.31
C SER A 104 15.16 1.54 -7.82
N VAL A 105 15.24 0.24 -7.48
CA VAL A 105 15.50 -0.22 -6.12
C VAL A 105 17.00 -0.29 -5.90
N LYS A 106 17.53 0.61 -5.05
CA LYS A 106 18.95 0.67 -4.67
C LYS A 106 19.23 -0.36 -3.58
N GLN A 107 20.17 -1.27 -3.83
CA GLN A 107 20.67 -2.15 -2.76
C GLN A 107 21.77 -1.43 -1.95
N ILE A 108 21.64 -1.47 -0.64
CA ILE A 108 22.57 -0.83 0.31
C ILE A 108 23.54 -1.87 0.85
N SER A 109 24.81 -1.69 0.53
CA SER A 109 25.88 -2.61 0.98
C SER A 109 26.02 -2.60 2.51
N GLY A 110 26.25 -3.77 3.09
CA GLY A 110 26.39 -3.96 4.53
C GLY A 110 25.07 -3.81 5.31
N LYS A 111 23.92 -3.74 4.63
CA LYS A 111 22.61 -3.68 5.26
C LYS A 111 21.73 -4.85 4.81
N MET A 112 20.88 -5.30 5.74
CA MET A 112 19.76 -6.19 5.42
C MET A 112 18.55 -5.35 5.01
N THR A 113 17.65 -5.94 4.25
CA THR A 113 16.33 -5.35 3.94
C THR A 113 15.56 -5.09 5.24
N ALA A 114 14.72 -4.07 5.26
CA ALA A 114 13.86 -3.80 6.41
C ALA A 114 13.08 -5.06 6.78
N SER A 115 12.88 -5.29 8.08
CA SER A 115 12.29 -6.54 8.55
C SER A 115 11.37 -6.29 9.75
N PHE A 116 10.15 -6.80 9.64
CA PHE A 116 9.19 -6.88 10.73
C PHE A 116 9.24 -8.27 11.34
N PHE A 117 9.45 -8.33 12.64
CA PHE A 117 9.46 -9.57 13.42
C PHE A 117 8.26 -9.54 14.35
N ALA A 118 7.36 -10.49 14.24
CA ALA A 118 6.23 -10.64 15.14
C ALA A 118 6.20 -12.05 15.74
N ASN A 119 6.11 -12.12 17.05
CA ASN A 119 5.88 -13.35 17.78
C ASN A 119 4.47 -13.31 18.35
N THR A 120 3.61 -14.25 17.95
CA THR A 120 2.17 -14.30 18.31
C THR A 120 1.93 -15.48 19.21
N ASP A 121 1.26 -15.24 20.33
CA ASP A 121 0.87 -16.28 21.32
C ASP A 121 -0.50 -16.89 21.02
N LYS A 122 -0.91 -17.89 21.81
CA LYS A 122 -2.23 -18.56 21.71
C LYS A 122 -3.43 -17.66 21.95
N ALA A 123 -3.24 -16.49 22.58
CA ALA A 123 -4.27 -15.49 22.77
C ALA A 123 -4.28 -14.41 21.68
N ASN A 124 -3.51 -14.60 20.60
CA ASN A 124 -3.29 -13.62 19.53
C ASN A 124 -2.65 -12.30 20.01
N LEU A 125 -1.95 -12.32 21.15
CA LEU A 125 -1.11 -11.21 21.59
C LEU A 125 0.21 -11.25 20.81
N GLN A 126 0.74 -10.07 20.46
CA GLN A 126 1.96 -9.97 19.68
C GLN A 126 3.04 -9.19 20.43
N ILE A 127 4.27 -9.71 20.37
CA ILE A 127 5.48 -8.96 20.67
C ILE A 127 6.21 -8.76 19.35
N ALA A 128 6.34 -7.50 18.93
CA ALA A 128 6.88 -7.18 17.62
C ALA A 128 8.07 -6.23 17.69
N SER A 129 8.94 -6.32 16.69
CA SER A 129 10.08 -5.44 16.48
C SER A 129 10.21 -5.12 14.99
N PHE A 130 10.60 -3.89 14.68
CA PHE A 130 10.86 -3.47 13.32
C PHE A 130 12.32 -3.04 13.18
N TYR A 131 13.04 -3.70 12.28
CA TYR A 131 14.39 -3.33 11.89
C TYR A 131 14.33 -2.53 10.59
N PRO A 132 14.73 -1.24 10.56
CA PRO A 132 14.65 -0.42 9.36
C PRO A 132 15.69 -0.81 8.29
N GLY A 133 16.85 -1.32 8.68
CA GLY A 133 17.87 -1.79 7.74
C GLY A 133 18.18 -0.80 6.63
N ALA A 134 18.10 -1.28 5.38
CA ALA A 134 18.32 -0.46 4.19
C ALA A 134 17.29 0.68 4.04
N MET A 135 16.09 0.57 4.63
CA MET A 135 15.06 1.63 4.58
C MET A 135 15.55 2.95 5.19
N ALA A 136 16.47 2.89 6.17
CA ALA A 136 17.07 4.10 6.74
C ALA A 136 17.86 4.94 5.71
N HIS A 137 18.15 4.40 4.53
CA HIS A 137 18.82 5.05 3.42
C HIS A 137 17.86 5.44 2.28
N ALA A 138 16.55 5.30 2.46
CA ALA A 138 15.56 5.54 1.41
C ALA A 138 15.57 7.01 0.90
N ALA A 139 15.96 7.96 1.75
CA ALA A 139 16.11 9.37 1.37
C ALA A 139 17.25 9.65 0.37
N GLU A 140 18.18 8.70 0.18
CA GLU A 140 19.28 8.83 -0.79
C GLU A 140 18.85 8.54 -2.24
N VAL A 141 17.72 7.89 -2.43
CA VAL A 141 17.20 7.57 -3.76
C VAL A 141 16.28 8.70 -4.23
N ARG A 142 16.39 9.15 -5.48
CA ARG A 142 15.71 10.34 -5.98
C ARG A 142 14.82 10.02 -7.19
N LEU A 143 13.66 10.70 -7.30
CA LEU A 143 12.83 10.64 -8.52
C LEU A 143 13.55 11.15 -9.75
N HIS A 144 14.46 12.10 -9.56
CA HIS A 144 15.32 12.63 -10.63
C HIS A 144 16.17 11.54 -11.31
N ASP A 145 16.48 10.45 -10.59
CA ASP A 145 17.34 9.36 -11.09
C ASP A 145 16.58 8.35 -11.96
N LEU A 146 15.26 8.49 -12.12
CA LEU A 146 14.44 7.55 -12.90
C LEU A 146 14.73 7.57 -14.40
N GLY A 147 15.29 8.66 -14.95
CA GLY A 147 15.53 8.81 -16.40
C GLY A 147 14.25 9.03 -17.24
N TYR A 148 13.09 9.11 -16.60
CA TYR A 148 11.80 9.43 -17.21
C TYR A 148 10.87 10.11 -16.19
N LYS A 149 9.87 10.85 -16.68
CA LYS A 149 8.83 11.43 -15.82
C LYS A 149 7.67 10.44 -15.68
N PRO A 150 7.34 9.99 -14.45
CA PRO A 150 6.14 9.18 -14.22
C PRO A 150 4.87 10.02 -14.35
N ASP A 151 3.75 9.35 -14.67
CA ASP A 151 2.43 9.97 -14.75
C ASP A 151 1.79 10.11 -13.36
N LEU A 152 2.22 9.25 -12.42
CA LEU A 152 1.77 9.24 -11.02
C LEU A 152 2.86 8.63 -10.14
N VAL A 153 3.06 9.22 -8.96
CA VAL A 153 3.84 8.61 -7.88
C VAL A 153 2.91 8.23 -6.74
N VAL A 154 3.03 7.02 -6.23
CA VAL A 154 2.38 6.59 -4.98
C VAL A 154 3.40 6.74 -3.86
N ILE A 155 3.12 7.59 -2.89
CA ILE A 155 3.98 7.82 -1.71
C ILE A 155 3.33 7.11 -0.54
N SER A 156 3.83 5.92 -0.24
CA SER A 156 3.39 5.05 0.86
C SER A 156 4.39 5.10 2.03
N PRO A 157 4.08 4.46 3.17
CA PRO A 157 4.96 4.44 4.34
C PRO A 157 6.41 4.04 4.02
N ASP A 158 7.33 4.92 4.40
CA ASP A 158 8.77 4.76 4.26
C ASP A 158 9.48 5.52 5.40
N ASP A 159 10.79 5.66 5.32
CA ASP A 159 11.51 6.62 6.17
C ASP A 159 10.88 8.03 6.05
N PRO A 160 10.60 8.72 7.16
CA PRO A 160 9.94 10.04 7.12
C PRO A 160 10.67 11.07 6.25
N LEU A 161 12.01 11.07 6.24
CA LEU A 161 12.79 11.96 5.38
C LEU A 161 12.63 11.60 3.90
N ALA A 162 12.58 10.31 3.58
CA ALA A 162 12.34 9.84 2.22
C ALA A 162 10.94 10.27 1.73
N MET A 163 9.91 10.09 2.56
CA MET A 163 8.55 10.54 2.23
C MET A 163 8.50 12.04 1.95
N ARG A 164 9.08 12.85 2.81
CA ARG A 164 9.19 14.31 2.62
C ARG A 164 9.91 14.66 1.32
N ASN A 165 11.04 14.03 1.04
CA ASN A 165 11.80 14.29 -0.18
C ASN A 165 10.98 13.93 -1.43
N ARG A 166 10.22 12.81 -1.42
CA ARG A 166 9.34 12.40 -2.53
C ARG A 166 8.23 13.41 -2.78
N ILE A 167 7.61 13.94 -1.71
CA ILE A 167 6.59 15.00 -1.82
C ILE A 167 7.19 16.21 -2.53
N ARG A 168 8.33 16.71 -2.08
CA ARG A 168 8.98 17.90 -2.63
C ARG A 168 9.45 17.69 -4.07
N GLU A 169 10.03 16.53 -4.39
CA GLU A 169 10.39 16.17 -5.76
C GLU A 169 9.16 16.11 -6.67
N CYS A 170 8.03 15.57 -6.21
CA CYS A 170 6.79 15.56 -6.98
C CYS A 170 6.29 16.99 -7.26
N VAL A 171 6.33 17.88 -6.26
CA VAL A 171 5.95 19.29 -6.43
C VAL A 171 6.89 20.00 -7.42
N GLU A 172 8.21 19.88 -7.24
CA GLU A 172 9.24 20.47 -8.10
C GLU A 172 9.10 20.02 -9.56
N LEU A 173 8.95 18.71 -9.77
CA LEU A 173 8.85 18.10 -11.10
C LEU A 173 7.44 18.18 -11.70
N GLN A 174 6.47 18.74 -10.96
CA GLN A 174 5.06 18.79 -11.35
C GLN A 174 4.53 17.41 -11.72
N ILE A 175 4.79 16.41 -10.86
CA ILE A 175 4.29 15.06 -10.98
C ILE A 175 3.11 14.89 -10.00
N PRO A 176 1.92 14.49 -10.47
CA PRO A 176 0.83 14.18 -9.56
C PRO A 176 1.20 13.01 -8.67
N TYR A 177 0.79 13.06 -7.39
CA TYR A 177 1.03 11.94 -6.49
C TYR A 177 -0.21 11.57 -5.67
N LEU A 178 -0.24 10.30 -5.27
CA LEU A 178 -1.12 9.76 -4.27
C LEU A 178 -0.36 9.74 -2.94
N TYR A 179 -0.93 10.36 -1.90
CA TYR A 179 -0.39 10.35 -0.55
C TYR A 179 -1.10 9.31 0.30
N ASP A 180 -0.32 8.35 0.78
CA ASP A 180 -0.74 7.26 1.63
C ASP A 180 0.19 7.21 2.86
N PRO A 181 -0.01 8.07 3.86
CA PRO A 181 0.89 8.14 5.01
C PRO A 181 0.77 6.95 5.96
N SER A 182 -0.39 6.31 6.03
CA SER A 182 -0.67 5.12 6.84
C SER A 182 -0.04 5.21 8.25
N GLN A 183 0.60 4.14 8.74
CA GLN A 183 1.22 4.08 10.08
C GLN A 183 2.35 5.11 10.31
N GLN A 184 2.89 5.74 9.27
CA GLN A 184 3.92 6.77 9.45
C GLN A 184 3.35 8.10 9.96
N LEU A 185 2.04 8.29 9.96
CA LEU A 185 1.40 9.49 10.51
C LEU A 185 1.85 9.80 11.94
N VAL A 186 2.19 8.81 12.75
CA VAL A 186 2.67 9.03 14.13
C VAL A 186 4.12 9.50 14.20
N ARG A 187 4.92 9.31 13.15
CA ARG A 187 6.36 9.61 13.11
C ARG A 187 6.72 10.81 12.22
N VAL A 188 5.92 11.07 11.19
CA VAL A 188 6.12 12.19 10.26
C VAL A 188 5.81 13.51 10.97
N GLY A 189 6.59 14.55 10.71
CA GLY A 189 6.37 15.88 11.29
C GLY A 189 5.05 16.52 10.86
N VAL A 190 4.48 17.39 11.68
CA VAL A 190 3.19 18.06 11.42
C VAL A 190 3.21 18.83 10.09
N GLU A 191 4.29 19.56 9.83
CA GLU A 191 4.44 20.32 8.58
C GLU A 191 4.58 19.39 7.36
N ASP A 192 5.25 18.26 7.50
CA ASP A 192 5.41 17.29 6.41
C ASP A 192 4.07 16.59 6.11
N ILE A 193 3.22 16.34 7.13
CA ILE A 193 1.85 15.84 6.93
C ILE A 193 1.02 16.88 6.17
N ARG A 194 1.11 18.15 6.60
CA ARG A 194 0.38 19.25 5.96
C ARG A 194 0.81 19.40 4.50
N GLU A 195 2.11 19.47 4.22
CA GLU A 195 2.66 19.55 2.86
C GLU A 195 2.20 18.37 2.01
N GLY A 196 2.23 17.15 2.58
CA GLY A 196 1.77 15.93 1.92
C GLY A 196 0.30 15.96 1.53
N VAL A 197 -0.58 16.39 2.45
CA VAL A 197 -2.03 16.49 2.21
C VAL A 197 -2.35 17.63 1.23
N GLU A 198 -1.79 18.82 1.44
CA GLU A 198 -2.13 20.00 0.64
C GLU A 198 -1.64 19.92 -0.80
N SER A 199 -0.49 19.30 -1.06
CA SER A 199 0.10 19.20 -2.40
C SER A 199 -0.33 17.93 -3.16
N ALA A 200 -0.88 16.91 -2.47
CA ALA A 200 -1.32 15.67 -3.13
C ALA A 200 -2.45 15.91 -4.14
N LYS A 201 -2.43 15.15 -5.22
CA LYS A 201 -3.59 15.03 -6.13
C LYS A 201 -4.63 14.06 -5.59
N MET A 202 -4.17 13.00 -4.92
CA MET A 202 -4.97 11.95 -4.33
C MET A 202 -4.50 11.66 -2.91
N ILE A 203 -5.45 11.30 -2.04
CA ILE A 203 -5.19 10.92 -0.65
C ILE A 203 -5.91 9.61 -0.39
N VAL A 204 -5.22 8.63 0.17
CA VAL A 204 -5.82 7.39 0.65
C VAL A 204 -5.49 7.22 2.12
N VAL A 205 -6.53 7.06 2.93
CA VAL A 205 -6.41 6.84 4.38
C VAL A 205 -7.50 5.86 4.83
N ASN A 206 -7.33 5.26 5.99
CA ASN A 206 -8.47 4.66 6.70
C ASN A 206 -9.12 5.71 7.61
N ASP A 207 -10.25 5.35 8.25
CA ASP A 207 -10.99 6.23 9.16
C ASP A 207 -10.15 6.69 10.36
N TYR A 208 -9.33 5.80 10.92
CA TYR A 208 -8.42 6.12 12.02
C TYR A 208 -7.30 7.09 11.58
N GLU A 209 -6.72 6.87 10.42
CA GLU A 209 -5.69 7.73 9.83
C GLU A 209 -6.25 9.13 9.49
N ALA A 210 -7.48 9.19 8.97
CA ALA A 210 -8.19 10.46 8.74
C ALA A 210 -8.37 11.24 10.05
N HIS A 211 -8.69 10.55 11.14
CA HIS A 211 -8.79 11.16 12.47
C HIS A 211 -7.45 11.68 12.97
N ILE A 212 -6.36 10.91 12.81
CA ILE A 212 -5.00 11.38 13.14
C ILE A 212 -4.64 12.64 12.35
N ILE A 213 -4.95 12.71 11.05
CA ILE A 213 -4.70 13.91 10.23
C ILE A 213 -5.46 15.09 10.82
N GLN A 214 -6.74 14.91 11.14
CA GLN A 214 -7.54 15.97 11.77
C GLN A 214 -6.96 16.44 13.09
N ASP A 215 -6.55 15.54 13.97
CA ASP A 215 -5.97 15.89 15.26
C ASP A 215 -4.63 16.61 15.13
N ARG A 216 -3.81 16.21 14.17
CA ARG A 216 -2.44 16.73 14.02
C ARG A 216 -2.35 18.04 13.23
N ILE A 217 -3.19 18.21 12.20
CA ILE A 217 -3.10 19.38 11.30
C ILE A 217 -4.41 20.14 11.16
N GLY A 218 -5.49 19.72 11.83
CA GLY A 218 -6.79 20.42 11.84
C GLY A 218 -7.60 20.25 10.55
N LEU A 219 -7.25 19.32 9.65
CA LEU A 219 -7.96 19.09 8.39
C LEU A 219 -8.86 17.86 8.51
N SER A 220 -10.17 18.06 8.47
CA SER A 220 -11.17 17.00 8.43
C SER A 220 -11.29 16.38 7.02
N GLU A 221 -11.98 15.20 6.91
CA GLU A 221 -12.35 14.62 5.62
C GLU A 221 -13.05 15.67 4.73
N ALA A 222 -13.98 16.44 5.30
CA ALA A 222 -14.71 17.49 4.58
C ALA A 222 -13.81 18.60 4.05
N ASP A 223 -12.74 18.95 4.78
CA ASP A 223 -11.79 19.97 4.35
C ASP A 223 -10.93 19.44 3.21
N MET A 224 -10.44 18.18 3.29
CA MET A 224 -9.72 17.53 2.20
C MET A 224 -10.56 17.43 0.92
N VAL A 225 -11.84 17.12 1.04
CA VAL A 225 -12.79 17.12 -0.11
C VAL A 225 -12.95 18.52 -0.71
N LYS A 226 -13.11 19.57 0.11
CA LYS A 226 -13.21 20.97 -0.36
C LYS A 226 -11.97 21.45 -1.12
N MET A 227 -10.80 20.88 -0.84
CA MET A 227 -9.57 21.16 -1.59
C MET A 227 -9.59 20.60 -3.02
N GLY A 228 -10.66 19.91 -3.43
CA GLY A 228 -10.75 19.29 -4.77
C GLY A 228 -9.86 18.08 -4.96
N LYS A 229 -9.48 17.40 -3.85
CA LYS A 229 -8.68 16.18 -3.88
C LYS A 229 -9.55 14.98 -4.24
N LEU A 230 -8.94 13.98 -4.87
CA LEU A 230 -9.49 12.64 -4.83
C LEU A 230 -9.16 12.08 -3.45
N LEU A 231 -10.18 11.92 -2.60
CA LEU A 231 -10.02 11.32 -1.27
C LEU A 231 -10.66 9.95 -1.24
N ILE A 232 -9.92 8.96 -0.78
CA ILE A 232 -10.40 7.60 -0.53
C ILE A 232 -10.26 7.32 0.95
N VAL A 233 -11.38 6.99 1.60
CA VAL A 233 -11.39 6.60 3.00
C VAL A 233 -11.87 5.16 3.11
N THR A 234 -10.98 4.26 3.54
CA THR A 234 -11.30 2.85 3.78
C THR A 234 -11.83 2.67 5.21
N ARG A 235 -12.86 1.81 5.38
CA ARG A 235 -13.57 1.60 6.65
C ARG A 235 -13.67 0.11 7.03
N GLY A 236 -12.66 -0.67 6.67
CA GLY A 236 -12.62 -2.10 6.96
C GLY A 236 -13.85 -2.84 6.43
N LYS A 237 -14.61 -3.46 7.33
CA LYS A 237 -15.84 -4.20 6.98
C LYS A 237 -16.96 -3.35 6.38
N ASP A 238 -16.91 -2.05 6.56
CA ASP A 238 -17.92 -1.11 6.04
C ASP A 238 -17.54 -0.59 4.64
N GLY A 239 -16.47 -1.15 4.05
CA GLY A 239 -16.05 -0.83 2.68
C GLY A 239 -15.18 0.42 2.57
N ALA A 240 -15.45 1.27 1.59
CA ALA A 240 -14.71 2.52 1.38
C ALA A 240 -15.61 3.60 0.79
N THR A 241 -15.25 4.85 1.00
CA THR A 241 -15.88 6.00 0.35
C THR A 241 -14.85 6.69 -0.55
N VAL A 242 -15.22 6.97 -1.79
CA VAL A 242 -14.43 7.75 -2.74
C VAL A 242 -15.10 9.10 -2.95
N TYR A 243 -14.38 10.18 -2.68
CA TYR A 243 -14.81 11.55 -2.95
C TYR A 243 -13.98 12.07 -4.13
N ALA A 244 -14.64 12.36 -5.24
CA ALA A 244 -13.99 12.82 -6.46
C ALA A 244 -14.98 13.64 -7.32
N ASP A 245 -14.51 14.68 -7.96
CA ASP A 245 -15.29 15.51 -8.90
C ASP A 245 -16.62 16.00 -8.32
N GLY A 246 -16.66 16.31 -7.02
CA GLY A 246 -17.88 16.72 -6.32
C GLY A 246 -18.86 15.58 -6.03
N GLN A 247 -18.48 14.33 -6.32
CA GLN A 247 -19.29 13.14 -6.06
C GLN A 247 -18.77 12.39 -4.84
N ARG A 248 -19.71 11.71 -4.16
CA ARG A 248 -19.42 10.73 -3.11
C ARG A 248 -19.89 9.37 -3.59
N VAL A 249 -18.95 8.44 -3.72
CA VAL A 249 -19.21 7.09 -4.21
C VAL A 249 -18.89 6.07 -3.10
N GLU A 250 -19.91 5.34 -2.68
CA GLU A 250 -19.75 4.26 -1.70
C GLU A 250 -19.30 2.98 -2.40
N ILE A 251 -18.24 2.38 -1.86
CA ILE A 251 -17.65 1.14 -2.36
C ILE A 251 -17.92 0.05 -1.32
N PRO A 252 -18.84 -0.88 -1.57
CA PRO A 252 -19.08 -1.98 -0.65
C PRO A 252 -17.89 -2.95 -0.66
N ILE A 253 -17.72 -3.71 0.42
CA ILE A 253 -16.80 -4.84 0.45
C ILE A 253 -17.22 -5.88 -0.60
N PHE A 254 -16.25 -6.66 -1.07
CA PHE A 254 -16.58 -7.90 -1.79
C PHE A 254 -16.80 -9.00 -0.74
N PRO A 255 -17.96 -9.69 -0.74
CA PRO A 255 -18.29 -10.67 0.31
C PRO A 255 -17.38 -11.88 0.27
N THR A 256 -16.96 -12.35 1.45
CA THR A 256 -16.23 -13.60 1.65
C THR A 256 -16.50 -14.16 3.05
N ASP A 257 -16.51 -15.48 3.15
CA ASP A 257 -16.59 -16.20 4.43
C ASP A 257 -15.19 -16.57 4.95
N THR A 258 -14.14 -16.31 4.16
CA THR A 258 -12.77 -16.67 4.48
C THR A 258 -11.98 -15.43 4.89
N ILE A 259 -11.63 -15.35 6.17
CA ILE A 259 -10.78 -14.28 6.73
C ILE A 259 -9.59 -14.95 7.39
N LEU A 260 -8.43 -14.95 6.72
CA LEU A 260 -7.21 -15.56 7.23
C LEU A 260 -6.25 -14.51 7.81
N ASP A 261 -5.97 -13.44 7.07
CA ASP A 261 -4.99 -12.44 7.47
C ASP A 261 -5.37 -11.06 6.90
N PRO A 262 -5.68 -10.07 7.74
CA PRO A 262 -6.03 -8.74 7.27
C PRO A 262 -4.81 -7.91 6.80
N THR A 263 -3.59 -8.39 7.04
CA THR A 263 -2.36 -7.67 6.70
C THR A 263 -2.25 -7.48 5.18
N GLY A 264 -1.97 -6.26 4.74
CA GLY A 264 -1.82 -5.93 3.32
C GLY A 264 -3.13 -5.79 2.53
N THR A 265 -4.31 -5.97 3.16
CA THR A 265 -5.60 -5.76 2.47
C THR A 265 -5.76 -4.33 1.96
N GLY A 266 -5.30 -3.34 2.72
CA GLY A 266 -5.26 -1.94 2.29
C GLY A 266 -4.34 -1.73 1.09
N ASP A 267 -3.18 -2.37 1.06
CA ASP A 267 -2.25 -2.31 -0.07
C ASP A 267 -2.85 -2.95 -1.31
N ALA A 268 -3.49 -4.11 -1.16
CA ALA A 268 -4.18 -4.79 -2.25
C ALA A 268 -5.35 -3.95 -2.79
N PHE A 269 -6.13 -3.29 -1.92
CA PHE A 269 -7.15 -2.33 -2.32
C PHE A 269 -6.56 -1.22 -3.20
N ARG A 270 -5.48 -0.58 -2.75
CA ARG A 270 -4.78 0.48 -3.49
C ARG A 270 -4.30 -0.02 -4.86
N GLY A 271 -3.71 -1.22 -4.91
CA GLY A 271 -3.24 -1.84 -6.16
C GLY A 271 -4.36 -2.05 -7.16
N GLY A 272 -5.49 -2.61 -6.73
CA GLY A 272 -6.69 -2.83 -7.55
C GLY A 272 -7.33 -1.52 -8.00
N PHE A 273 -7.49 -0.55 -7.09
CA PHE A 273 -8.02 0.78 -7.38
C PHE A 273 -7.18 1.50 -8.43
N LEU A 274 -5.86 1.56 -8.23
CA LEU A 274 -4.93 2.23 -9.13
C LEU A 274 -4.92 1.59 -10.53
N ARG A 275 -5.13 0.27 -10.61
CA ARG A 275 -5.25 -0.39 -11.91
C ARG A 275 -6.54 0.04 -12.63
N GLY A 276 -7.66 0.09 -11.92
CA GLY A 276 -8.92 0.61 -12.46
C GLY A 276 -8.80 2.05 -12.92
N LEU A 277 -8.12 2.89 -12.14
CA LEU A 277 -7.80 4.27 -12.49
C LEU A 277 -6.96 4.35 -13.78
N ALA A 278 -5.87 3.57 -13.85
CA ALA A 278 -5.00 3.53 -15.03
C ALA A 278 -5.70 3.05 -16.30
N LEU A 279 -6.80 2.31 -16.16
CA LEU A 279 -7.65 1.89 -17.28
C LEU A 279 -8.81 2.87 -17.58
N GLY A 280 -8.97 3.94 -16.80
CA GLY A 280 -10.03 4.93 -17.00
C GLY A 280 -11.43 4.39 -16.69
N LEU A 281 -11.57 3.40 -15.79
CA LEU A 281 -12.84 2.70 -15.54
C LEU A 281 -13.86 3.51 -14.73
N GLY A 282 -13.44 4.69 -14.19
CA GLY A 282 -14.24 5.51 -13.30
C GLY A 282 -14.17 5.04 -11.85
N TRP A 283 -14.62 5.90 -10.93
CA TRP A 283 -14.38 5.76 -9.49
C TRP A 283 -15.03 4.52 -8.89
N GLU A 284 -16.27 4.23 -9.27
CA GLU A 284 -17.06 3.11 -8.76
C GLU A 284 -16.41 1.76 -9.13
N VAL A 285 -16.12 1.54 -10.42
CA VAL A 285 -15.52 0.27 -10.88
C VAL A 285 -14.11 0.13 -10.33
N SER A 286 -13.31 1.21 -10.30
CA SER A 286 -11.96 1.18 -9.71
C SER A 286 -12.00 0.84 -8.21
N GLY A 287 -12.94 1.43 -7.45
CA GLY A 287 -13.13 1.12 -6.04
C GLY A 287 -13.53 -0.34 -5.80
N ARG A 288 -14.47 -0.86 -6.60
CA ARG A 288 -14.90 -2.27 -6.53
C ARG A 288 -13.79 -3.24 -6.93
N MET A 289 -12.90 -2.87 -7.87
CA MET A 289 -11.68 -3.63 -8.16
C MET A 289 -10.75 -3.66 -6.95
N GLY A 290 -10.59 -2.53 -6.27
CA GLY A 290 -9.85 -2.46 -5.01
C GLY A 290 -10.45 -3.38 -3.94
N ALA A 291 -11.76 -3.35 -3.75
CA ALA A 291 -12.46 -4.19 -2.78
C ALA A 291 -12.25 -5.70 -3.06
N LEU A 292 -12.35 -6.12 -4.33
CA LEU A 292 -12.10 -7.52 -4.69
C LEU A 292 -10.63 -7.91 -4.51
N ALA A 293 -9.68 -7.04 -4.86
CA ALA A 293 -8.26 -7.30 -4.66
C ALA A 293 -7.93 -7.44 -3.16
N ALA A 294 -8.50 -6.57 -2.31
CA ALA A 294 -8.41 -6.68 -0.85
C ALA A 294 -8.95 -8.03 -0.34
N THR A 295 -10.09 -8.48 -0.88
CA THR A 295 -10.68 -9.78 -0.52
C THR A 295 -9.76 -10.95 -0.87
N TYR A 296 -9.16 -10.96 -2.05
CA TYR A 296 -8.17 -11.99 -2.41
C TYR A 296 -6.97 -12.02 -1.46
N CYS A 297 -6.52 -10.85 -1.00
CA CYS A 297 -5.45 -10.76 -0.01
C CYS A 297 -5.90 -11.30 1.35
N LEU A 298 -7.08 -10.90 1.83
CA LEU A 298 -7.68 -11.31 3.09
C LEU A 298 -7.85 -12.83 3.23
N GLU A 299 -8.07 -13.51 2.11
CA GLU A 299 -8.25 -14.98 2.02
C GLU A 299 -6.92 -15.75 2.05
N LYS A 300 -5.77 -15.09 2.22
CA LYS A 300 -4.45 -15.73 2.26
C LYS A 300 -3.64 -15.16 3.43
N SER A 301 -2.75 -15.98 3.97
CA SER A 301 -1.76 -15.51 4.93
C SER A 301 -0.58 -14.88 4.18
N GLY A 302 -0.17 -13.68 4.63
CA GLY A 302 0.89 -12.90 4.00
C GLY A 302 0.42 -12.03 2.83
N THR A 303 1.07 -10.90 2.68
CA THR A 303 0.62 -9.77 1.84
C THR A 303 0.71 -10.02 0.32
N GLN A 304 1.54 -10.99 -0.14
CA GLN A 304 1.77 -11.30 -1.56
C GLN A 304 1.54 -12.78 -1.89
N ASN A 305 0.76 -13.51 -1.08
CA ASN A 305 0.47 -14.92 -1.28
C ASN A 305 -0.88 -15.16 -1.98
N HIS A 306 -1.65 -14.10 -2.24
CA HIS A 306 -2.83 -14.19 -3.09
C HIS A 306 -2.43 -14.21 -4.57
N ALA A 307 -3.17 -14.96 -5.37
CA ALA A 307 -2.93 -15.04 -6.81
C ALA A 307 -4.27 -15.28 -7.54
N TYR A 308 -4.36 -14.74 -8.72
CA TYR A 308 -5.47 -14.95 -9.65
C TYR A 308 -5.03 -14.58 -11.07
N THR A 309 -5.65 -15.20 -12.06
CA THR A 309 -5.58 -14.71 -13.44
C THR A 309 -6.55 -13.54 -13.63
N ARG A 310 -6.31 -12.74 -14.65
CA ARG A 310 -7.23 -11.62 -14.99
C ARG A 310 -8.64 -12.14 -15.29
N GLY A 311 -8.76 -13.31 -15.94
CA GLY A 311 -10.04 -13.97 -16.22
C GLY A 311 -10.77 -14.38 -14.95
N GLU A 312 -10.09 -15.01 -13.99
CA GLU A 312 -10.67 -15.37 -12.68
C GLU A 312 -11.14 -14.12 -11.92
N PHE A 313 -10.34 -13.05 -11.93
CA PHE A 313 -10.71 -11.80 -11.29
C PHE A 313 -11.99 -11.20 -11.88
N VAL A 314 -12.07 -11.08 -13.23
CA VAL A 314 -13.25 -10.57 -13.92
C VAL A 314 -14.49 -11.44 -13.66
N ASN A 315 -14.33 -12.77 -13.76
CA ASN A 315 -15.43 -13.69 -13.50
C ASN A 315 -15.93 -13.60 -12.06
N ARG A 316 -15.03 -13.48 -11.08
CA ARG A 316 -15.41 -13.31 -9.67
C ARG A 316 -16.06 -11.94 -9.43
N PHE A 317 -15.52 -10.88 -9.99
CA PHE A 317 -16.08 -9.53 -9.91
C PHE A 317 -17.56 -9.51 -10.36
N ARG A 318 -17.86 -10.12 -11.52
CA ARG A 318 -19.19 -10.15 -12.12
C ARG A 318 -20.22 -10.99 -11.36
N LYS A 319 -19.80 -11.78 -10.38
CA LYS A 319 -20.75 -12.49 -9.49
C LYS A 319 -21.45 -11.55 -8.51
N VAL A 320 -20.87 -10.38 -8.22
CA VAL A 320 -21.36 -9.44 -7.21
C VAL A 320 -21.60 -8.05 -7.79
N PHE A 321 -20.73 -7.61 -8.71
CA PHE A 321 -20.75 -6.26 -9.23
C PHE A 321 -21.02 -6.27 -10.75
N ASP A 322 -21.80 -5.29 -11.20
CA ASP A 322 -21.96 -5.01 -12.63
C ASP A 322 -20.85 -4.02 -13.08
N ASP A 323 -20.01 -4.44 -14.02
CA ASP A 323 -18.98 -3.62 -14.63
C ASP A 323 -19.41 -3.02 -15.98
N ARG A 324 -20.60 -3.35 -16.47
CA ARG A 324 -21.13 -2.97 -17.78
C ARG A 324 -20.13 -3.25 -18.93
N GLY A 325 -19.43 -4.38 -18.84
CA GLY A 325 -18.43 -4.78 -19.81
C GLY A 325 -17.08 -4.03 -19.75
N LYS A 326 -16.90 -3.12 -18.81
CA LYS A 326 -15.67 -2.30 -18.71
C LYS A 326 -14.43 -3.15 -18.38
N LEU A 327 -14.58 -4.24 -17.62
CA LEU A 327 -13.46 -5.12 -17.27
C LEU A 327 -12.97 -6.01 -18.41
N ASP A 328 -13.64 -6.00 -19.57
CA ASP A 328 -13.11 -6.67 -20.79
C ASP A 328 -11.74 -6.09 -21.21
N LEU A 329 -11.41 -4.87 -20.76
CA LEU A 329 -10.08 -4.29 -20.95
C LEU A 329 -8.98 -5.06 -20.22
N LEU A 330 -9.29 -5.78 -19.15
CA LEU A 330 -8.33 -6.64 -18.44
C LEU A 330 -8.04 -7.93 -19.19
N LEU A 331 -8.93 -8.35 -20.08
CA LEU A 331 -8.83 -9.64 -20.81
C LEU A 331 -8.03 -9.50 -22.13
N LYS A 332 -7.78 -8.29 -22.53
CA LYS A 332 -6.90 -7.94 -23.66
C LYS A 332 -5.45 -7.84 -23.20
#